data_9712e069e178f9cef743953c86e873a0
#
_entry.id   9712e069e178f9cef743953c86e873a0
#
_cell.length_a   1.000
_cell.length_b   1.000
_cell.length_c   1.000
_cell.angle_alpha   90.00
_cell.angle_beta   90.00
_cell.angle_gamma   90.00
#
_symmetry.space_group_name_H-M   'P 1'
#
loop_
_entity.id
_entity.type
_entity.pdbx_description
1 polymer ?
#
loop_
_entity_poly.entity_id
_entity_poly.type
_entity_poly.pdbx_seq_one_letter_code
_entity_poly.pdbx_strand_id
1 'polypeptide(L)'
;MGLVLFAGRALLQAPLTPDIALLQDIIKRVDIGMLPDGTAIGTALALSLNQLKNLPVKASTIVLITDGANNTGQPLPLVAAEAARTLGIRIQAIGLSTRDTTSVALNGVWRVGNTAPRLTSGDEASLQRMAERTGGRYYRATDPEALSRIMDQIDRAERIDVHVGETRDYRELYPWFVIPGVLLLALELVAGSTWLRSLP
;
A
#
# COMPACT_ATOMS: atom_id res chain seq x y z
N MET A 1 -3.16 -2.57 -3.14
CA MET A 1 -2.53 -1.32 -2.68
C MET A 1 -3.44 -0.64 -1.67
N GLY A 2 -2.93 0.24 -0.79
CA GLY A 2 -3.73 1.08 0.11
C GLY A 2 -3.22 2.51 0.06
N LEU A 3 -3.99 3.46 0.56
CA LEU A 3 -3.65 4.88 0.53
C LEU A 3 -3.79 5.50 1.92
N VAL A 4 -2.70 6.11 2.38
CA VAL A 4 -2.67 6.94 3.60
C VAL A 4 -2.34 8.37 3.18
N LEU A 5 -3.21 9.31 3.52
CA LEU A 5 -2.96 10.73 3.37
C LEU A 5 -2.42 11.28 4.69
N PHE A 6 -1.52 12.25 4.60
CA PHE A 6 -1.01 12.91 5.79
C PHE A 6 -0.68 14.37 5.54
N ALA A 7 -0.86 15.15 6.58
CA ALA A 7 -0.45 16.53 6.75
C ALA A 7 -0.16 16.72 8.26
N GLY A 8 -0.79 17.61 8.98
CA GLY A 8 -0.67 17.72 10.46
C GLY A 8 -1.13 16.46 11.22
N ARG A 9 -1.90 15.58 10.55
CA ARG A 9 -2.28 14.25 11.01
C ARG A 9 -2.28 13.26 9.84
N ALA A 10 -2.35 11.96 10.13
CA ALA A 10 -2.50 10.92 9.11
C ALA A 10 -3.93 10.36 9.09
N LEU A 11 -4.40 10.00 7.90
CA LEU A 11 -5.71 9.42 7.64
C LEU A 11 -5.57 8.22 6.70
N LEU A 12 -6.14 7.08 7.06
CA LEU A 12 -6.32 5.96 6.14
C LEU A 12 -7.44 6.29 5.16
N GLN A 13 -7.06 6.70 3.97
CA GLN A 13 -8.02 7.10 2.93
C GLN A 13 -8.61 5.89 2.19
N ALA A 14 -7.79 4.89 1.94
CA ALA A 14 -8.23 3.61 1.40
C ALA A 14 -7.49 2.45 2.08
N PRO A 15 -8.20 1.45 2.61
CA PRO A 15 -7.58 0.21 3.07
C PRO A 15 -6.95 -0.55 1.89
N LEU A 16 -6.21 -1.62 2.20
CA LEU A 16 -5.61 -2.45 1.17
C LEU A 16 -6.67 -3.07 0.27
N THR A 17 -6.59 -2.79 -1.02
CA THR A 17 -7.50 -3.28 -2.07
C THR A 17 -6.72 -3.66 -3.32
N PRO A 18 -7.15 -4.68 -4.08
CA PRO A 18 -6.65 -4.95 -5.42
C PRO A 18 -7.23 -4.02 -6.48
N ASP A 19 -8.30 -3.27 -6.17
CA ASP A 19 -8.99 -2.39 -7.11
C ASP A 19 -8.21 -1.08 -7.32
N ILE A 20 -7.44 -1.04 -8.40
CA ILE A 20 -6.63 0.13 -8.78
C ILE A 20 -7.53 1.27 -9.28
N ALA A 21 -8.65 0.98 -9.95
CA ALA A 21 -9.55 2.00 -10.45
C ALA A 21 -10.19 2.79 -9.31
N LEU A 22 -10.63 2.09 -8.27
CA LEU A 22 -11.12 2.71 -7.04
C LEU A 22 -10.07 3.63 -6.41
N LEU A 23 -8.82 3.20 -6.30
CA LEU A 23 -7.73 4.01 -5.73
C LEU A 23 -7.48 5.27 -6.57
N GLN A 24 -7.49 5.16 -7.90
CA GLN A 24 -7.34 6.30 -8.80
C GLN A 24 -8.46 7.33 -8.62
N ASP A 25 -9.69 6.87 -8.47
CA ASP A 25 -10.83 7.77 -8.25
C ASP A 25 -10.79 8.43 -6.87
N ILE A 26 -10.31 7.73 -5.85
CA ILE A 26 -10.07 8.31 -4.53
C ILE A 26 -9.00 9.41 -4.61
N ILE A 27 -7.86 9.12 -5.28
CA ILE A 27 -6.75 10.09 -5.42
C ILE A 27 -7.22 11.37 -6.13
N LYS A 28 -8.05 11.25 -7.19
CA LYS A 28 -8.59 12.42 -7.92
C LYS A 28 -9.45 13.34 -7.06
N ARG A 29 -10.02 12.84 -5.96
CA ARG A 29 -10.89 13.58 -5.04
C ARG A 29 -10.13 14.15 -3.83
N VAL A 30 -8.82 13.95 -3.77
CA VAL A 30 -7.98 14.51 -2.70
C VAL A 30 -7.76 15.98 -2.98
N ASP A 31 -8.19 16.82 -2.06
CA ASP A 31 -8.02 18.27 -2.13
C ASP A 31 -7.10 18.78 -1.00
N ILE A 32 -6.45 19.91 -1.27
CA ILE A 32 -5.65 20.61 -0.26
C ILE A 32 -6.58 21.20 0.79
N GLY A 33 -6.17 21.08 2.06
CA GLY A 33 -6.98 21.55 3.19
C GLY A 33 -7.91 20.52 3.81
N MET A 34 -7.95 19.28 3.29
CA MET A 34 -8.70 18.18 3.93
C MET A 34 -8.15 17.79 5.31
N LEU A 35 -6.87 18.04 5.56
CA LEU A 35 -6.19 17.77 6.82
C LEU A 35 -5.59 19.06 7.39
N PRO A 36 -5.42 19.16 8.71
CA PRO A 36 -4.75 20.30 9.34
C PRO A 36 -3.32 20.48 8.80
N ASP A 37 -2.82 21.72 8.83
CA ASP A 37 -1.46 22.02 8.42
C ASP A 37 -0.41 21.29 9.26
N GLY A 38 0.69 20.90 8.62
CA GLY A 38 1.79 20.17 9.23
C GLY A 38 2.19 18.95 8.41
N THR A 39 3.18 18.19 8.92
CA THR A 39 3.73 17.00 8.25
C THR A 39 3.99 15.91 9.28
N ALA A 40 3.07 14.96 9.43
CA ALA A 40 3.10 13.88 10.42
C ALA A 40 3.57 12.55 9.78
N ILE A 41 4.82 12.52 9.30
CA ILE A 41 5.40 11.35 8.60
C ILE A 41 5.37 10.11 9.49
N GLY A 42 5.80 10.22 10.73
CA GLY A 42 5.87 9.08 11.66
C GLY A 42 4.49 8.47 11.93
N THR A 43 3.45 9.30 12.07
CA THR A 43 2.07 8.85 12.23
C THR A 43 1.56 8.14 10.97
N ALA A 44 1.87 8.68 9.78
CA ALA A 44 1.52 8.06 8.51
C ALA A 44 2.16 6.68 8.33
N LEU A 45 3.44 6.56 8.66
CA LEU A 45 4.16 5.28 8.64
C LEU A 45 3.56 4.29 9.64
N ALA A 46 3.27 4.70 10.87
CA ALA A 46 2.66 3.82 11.88
C ALA A 46 1.29 3.30 11.42
N LEU A 47 0.47 4.17 10.79
CA LEU A 47 -0.82 3.79 10.24
C LEU A 47 -0.67 2.80 9.08
N SER A 48 0.29 3.03 8.18
CA SER A 48 0.61 2.14 7.07
C SER A 48 1.11 0.77 7.57
N LEU A 49 1.99 0.75 8.55
CA LEU A 49 2.50 -0.48 9.17
C LEU A 49 1.37 -1.30 9.81
N ASN A 50 0.41 -0.64 10.44
CA ASN A 50 -0.75 -1.33 11.02
C ASN A 50 -1.61 -2.05 9.97
N GLN A 51 -1.66 -1.53 8.74
CA GLN A 51 -2.34 -2.19 7.61
C GLN A 51 -1.53 -3.39 7.07
N LEU A 52 -0.20 -3.32 7.13
CA LEU A 52 0.69 -4.30 6.50
C LEU A 52 1.15 -5.44 7.43
N LYS A 53 1.11 -5.25 8.76
CA LYS A 53 1.70 -6.16 9.76
C LYS A 53 1.25 -7.62 9.68
N ASN A 54 0.05 -7.87 9.13
CA ASN A 54 -0.53 -9.21 9.02
C ASN A 54 -0.35 -9.83 7.62
N LEU A 55 0.32 -9.12 6.71
CA LEU A 55 0.59 -9.60 5.36
C LEU A 55 1.94 -10.33 5.28
N PRO A 56 2.14 -11.19 4.26
CA PRO A 56 3.43 -11.79 4.02
C PRO A 56 4.52 -10.72 3.80
N VAL A 57 5.60 -10.80 4.56
CA VAL A 57 6.70 -9.80 4.59
C VAL A 57 7.28 -9.53 3.19
N LYS A 58 7.39 -10.57 2.35
CA LYS A 58 7.99 -10.45 1.00
C LYS A 58 7.23 -9.54 0.03
N ALA A 59 5.96 -9.22 0.33
CA ALA A 59 5.10 -8.42 -0.55
C ALA A 59 4.79 -7.02 0.01
N SER A 60 5.45 -6.60 1.10
CA SER A 60 5.05 -5.40 1.82
C SER A 60 6.09 -4.30 1.69
N THR A 61 5.74 -3.24 0.95
CA THR A 61 6.56 -2.03 0.79
C THR A 61 5.69 -0.80 1.00
N ILE A 62 6.23 0.21 1.68
CA ILE A 62 5.64 1.53 1.83
C ILE A 62 6.36 2.49 0.89
N VAL A 63 5.63 3.20 0.04
CA VAL A 63 6.15 4.33 -0.72
C VAL A 63 5.71 5.61 -0.02
N LEU A 64 6.66 6.31 0.56
CA LEU A 64 6.46 7.60 1.23
C LEU A 64 6.81 8.73 0.26
N ILE A 65 5.87 9.64 0.00
CA ILE A 65 6.08 10.82 -0.84
C ILE A 65 5.84 12.05 0.02
N THR A 66 6.82 12.94 0.13
CA THR A 66 6.73 14.15 0.94
C THR A 66 7.52 15.31 0.33
N ASP A 67 7.02 16.52 0.50
CA ASP A 67 7.68 17.78 0.15
C ASP A 67 8.18 18.55 1.38
N GLY A 68 7.91 18.03 2.58
CA GLY A 68 8.23 18.67 3.85
C GLY A 68 8.92 17.77 4.88
N ALA A 69 9.52 18.44 5.86
CA ALA A 69 10.08 17.82 7.05
C ALA A 69 8.99 17.38 8.03
N ASN A 70 9.25 16.32 8.78
CA ASN A 70 8.36 15.96 9.88
C ASN A 70 8.38 17.05 10.97
N ASN A 71 7.23 17.66 11.23
CA ASN A 71 7.09 18.72 12.22
C ASN A 71 5.97 18.45 13.25
N THR A 72 5.18 17.41 13.03
CA THR A 72 4.06 17.04 13.91
C THR A 72 3.93 15.52 14.03
N GLY A 73 3.07 15.09 14.94
CA GLY A 73 2.67 13.68 15.10
C GLY A 73 3.63 12.82 15.92
N GLN A 74 3.11 11.67 16.31
CA GLN A 74 3.84 10.62 17.01
C GLN A 74 3.48 9.26 16.38
N PRO A 75 4.38 8.29 16.31
CA PRO A 75 5.80 8.33 16.74
C PRO A 75 6.68 9.21 15.84
N LEU A 76 7.93 9.44 16.22
CA LEU A 76 8.91 10.07 15.33
C LEU A 76 9.20 9.18 14.11
N PRO A 77 9.55 9.74 12.93
CA PRO A 77 9.76 8.96 11.70
C PRO A 77 10.78 7.83 11.83
N LEU A 78 11.90 8.07 12.53
CA LEU A 78 12.92 7.03 12.74
C LEU A 78 12.44 5.89 13.65
N VAL A 79 11.55 6.17 14.60
CA VAL A 79 10.94 5.13 15.46
C VAL A 79 9.98 4.28 14.63
N ALA A 80 9.18 4.91 13.77
CA ALA A 80 8.31 4.17 12.83
C ALA A 80 9.12 3.34 11.83
N ALA A 81 10.26 3.86 11.34
CA ALA A 81 11.16 3.11 10.46
C ALA A 81 11.78 1.89 11.17
N GLU A 82 12.13 2.00 12.44
CA GLU A 82 12.63 0.85 13.20
C GLU A 82 11.56 -0.23 13.40
N ALA A 83 10.30 0.17 13.61
CA ALA A 83 9.18 -0.76 13.62
C ALA A 83 8.99 -1.43 12.25
N ALA A 84 9.10 -0.68 11.14
CA ALA A 84 9.07 -1.22 9.79
C ALA A 84 10.17 -2.27 9.57
N ARG A 85 11.40 -1.95 9.99
CA ARG A 85 12.54 -2.88 9.91
C ARG A 85 12.28 -4.19 10.67
N THR A 86 11.74 -4.08 11.88
CA THR A 86 11.40 -5.25 12.71
C THR A 86 10.33 -6.13 12.06
N LEU A 87 9.38 -5.51 11.35
CA LEU A 87 8.35 -6.21 10.59
C LEU A 87 8.83 -6.68 9.20
N GLY A 88 10.07 -6.36 8.80
CA GLY A 88 10.61 -6.70 7.48
C GLY A 88 9.99 -5.89 6.34
N ILE A 89 9.34 -4.76 6.64
CA ILE A 89 8.65 -3.89 5.67
C ILE A 89 9.64 -2.82 5.19
N ARG A 90 9.83 -2.73 3.86
CA ARG A 90 10.71 -1.73 3.23
C ARG A 90 9.99 -0.39 3.10
N ILE A 91 10.74 0.71 3.25
CA ILE A 91 10.25 2.07 3.02
C ILE A 91 11.04 2.67 1.86
N GLN A 92 10.37 2.91 0.74
CA GLN A 92 10.87 3.72 -0.37
C GLN A 92 10.49 5.16 -0.12
N ALA A 93 11.45 6.05 0.09
CA ALA A 93 11.18 7.45 0.41
C ALA A 93 11.45 8.35 -0.81
N ILE A 94 10.48 9.19 -1.17
CA ILE A 94 10.56 10.14 -2.27
C ILE A 94 10.40 11.54 -1.69
N GLY A 95 11.47 12.32 -1.74
CA GLY A 95 11.45 13.74 -1.41
C GLY A 95 11.14 14.57 -2.65
N LEU A 96 10.09 15.40 -2.56
CA LEU A 96 9.76 16.35 -3.62
C LEU A 96 10.55 17.65 -3.38
N SER A 97 11.34 18.08 -4.34
CA SER A 97 12.14 19.30 -4.25
C SER A 97 11.97 20.10 -5.54
N THR A 98 11.14 21.14 -5.52
CA THR A 98 11.03 22.06 -6.63
C THR A 98 12.30 22.93 -6.73
N ARG A 99 12.97 22.89 -7.89
CA ARG A 99 14.18 23.67 -8.15
C ARG A 99 13.92 25.17 -8.28
N ASP A 100 12.71 25.59 -8.62
CA ASP A 100 12.43 26.98 -8.98
C ASP A 100 11.34 27.63 -8.14
N THR A 101 11.66 28.85 -7.72
CA THR A 101 10.77 29.87 -7.18
C THR A 101 9.82 30.45 -8.24
N THR A 102 9.68 29.81 -9.39
CA THR A 102 8.74 30.23 -10.40
C THR A 102 7.39 29.58 -10.11
N SER A 103 6.48 30.36 -9.57
CA SER A 103 5.07 30.04 -9.47
C SER A 103 4.57 29.53 -10.82
N VAL A 104 4.43 28.21 -10.97
CA VAL A 104 3.66 27.67 -12.08
C VAL A 104 2.21 27.94 -11.73
N ALA A 105 1.70 29.03 -12.29
CA ALA A 105 0.30 29.37 -12.27
C ALA A 105 -0.46 28.37 -13.13
N LEU A 106 -0.84 27.25 -12.55
CA LEU A 106 -1.94 26.44 -13.06
C LEU A 106 -3.23 27.15 -12.68
N ASN A 107 -3.80 27.89 -13.63
CA ASN A 107 -5.14 28.51 -13.57
C ASN A 107 -5.41 29.51 -12.44
N GLY A 108 -4.48 30.39 -12.11
CA GLY A 108 -4.78 31.63 -11.38
C GLY A 108 -5.16 31.52 -9.89
N VAL A 109 -5.05 30.36 -9.25
CA VAL A 109 -5.54 30.14 -7.88
C VAL A 109 -4.43 29.95 -6.84
N TRP A 110 -3.19 29.76 -7.21
CA TRP A 110 -2.10 29.51 -6.25
C TRP A 110 -1.21 30.72 -6.06
N ARG A 111 -1.49 31.54 -5.07
CA ARG A 111 -0.48 32.37 -4.43
C ARG A 111 0.35 31.47 -3.52
N VAL A 112 1.43 30.91 -4.02
CA VAL A 112 2.47 30.32 -3.18
C VAL A 112 3.14 31.47 -2.45
N GLY A 113 2.69 31.72 -1.24
CA GLY A 113 3.45 32.56 -0.33
C GLY A 113 4.84 31.93 -0.16
N ASN A 114 5.84 32.77 -0.03
CA ASN A 114 7.29 32.45 0.08
C ASN A 114 7.66 31.62 1.33
N THR A 115 6.73 30.86 1.91
CA THR A 115 6.82 30.18 3.21
C THR A 115 6.47 28.68 3.18
N ALA A 116 6.37 28.06 2.00
CA ALA A 116 6.24 26.61 1.97
C ALA A 116 7.50 25.98 2.58
N PRO A 117 7.36 25.11 3.61
CA PRO A 117 8.50 24.44 4.22
C PRO A 117 9.18 23.57 3.17
N ARG A 118 10.38 23.96 2.75
CA ARG A 118 11.20 23.22 1.82
C ARG A 118 11.94 22.14 2.60
N LEU A 119 12.09 20.97 1.97
CA LEU A 119 13.03 19.96 2.45
C LEU A 119 14.43 20.58 2.55
N THR A 120 14.98 20.61 3.74
CA THR A 120 16.37 20.98 3.96
C THR A 120 17.28 19.77 3.74
N SER A 121 18.59 20.01 3.60
CA SER A 121 19.57 18.91 3.52
C SER A 121 19.48 17.96 4.74
N GLY A 122 19.11 18.49 5.91
CA GLY A 122 18.90 17.68 7.11
C GLY A 122 17.68 16.76 7.02
N ASP A 123 16.62 17.24 6.40
CA ASP A 123 15.39 16.47 6.20
C ASP A 123 15.60 15.37 5.19
N GLU A 124 16.28 15.67 4.08
CA GLU A 124 16.67 14.66 3.08
C GLU A 124 17.54 13.57 3.72
N ALA A 125 18.53 13.94 4.54
CA ALA A 125 19.35 12.98 5.26
C ALA A 125 18.55 12.12 6.26
N SER A 126 17.48 12.67 6.81
CA SER A 126 16.55 11.91 7.68
C SER A 126 15.72 10.90 6.90
N LEU A 127 15.17 11.31 5.75
CA LEU A 127 14.43 10.44 4.84
C LEU A 127 15.32 9.32 4.28
N GLN A 128 16.56 9.67 3.90
CA GLN A 128 17.55 8.70 3.44
C GLN A 128 17.87 7.66 4.51
N ARG A 129 18.20 8.08 5.74
CA ARG A 129 18.47 7.17 6.85
C ARG A 129 17.29 6.26 7.17
N MET A 130 16.06 6.76 7.06
CA MET A 130 14.84 5.99 7.27
C MET A 130 14.67 4.89 6.21
N ALA A 131 14.86 5.23 4.93
CA ALA A 131 14.81 4.28 3.84
C ALA A 131 15.91 3.20 3.97
N GLU A 132 17.16 3.60 4.16
CA GLU A 132 18.30 2.69 4.29
C GLU A 132 18.14 1.69 5.45
N ARG A 133 17.64 2.14 6.61
CA ARG A 133 17.41 1.27 7.78
C ARG A 133 16.39 0.16 7.52
N THR A 134 15.48 0.37 6.60
CA THR A 134 14.44 -0.61 6.24
C THR A 134 14.78 -1.43 5.00
N GLY A 135 15.98 -1.22 4.41
CA GLY A 135 16.39 -1.88 3.16
C GLY A 135 15.74 -1.29 1.91
N GLY A 136 15.09 -0.13 2.03
CA GLY A 136 14.58 0.65 0.91
C GLY A 136 15.59 1.68 0.40
N ARG A 137 15.11 2.62 -0.43
CA ARG A 137 15.94 3.68 -1.03
C ARG A 137 15.27 5.04 -0.92
N TYR A 138 16.10 6.08 -0.90
CA TYR A 138 15.66 7.47 -1.01
C TYR A 138 15.81 7.92 -2.47
N TYR A 139 14.81 8.66 -2.93
CA TYR A 139 14.79 9.28 -4.25
C TYR A 139 14.43 10.75 -4.12
N ARG A 140 14.98 11.57 -5.00
CA ARG A 140 14.64 12.98 -5.10
C ARG A 140 13.94 13.26 -6.41
N ALA A 141 12.70 13.71 -6.35
CA ALA A 141 11.94 14.14 -7.52
C ALA A 141 11.93 15.68 -7.59
N THR A 142 12.39 16.21 -8.72
CA THR A 142 12.50 17.67 -8.96
C THR A 142 11.40 18.18 -9.87
N ASP A 143 10.72 17.30 -10.55
CA ASP A 143 9.67 17.55 -11.52
C ASP A 143 8.72 16.34 -11.60
N PRO A 144 7.51 16.51 -12.17
CA PRO A 144 6.53 15.42 -12.28
C PRO A 144 7.03 14.22 -13.11
N GLU A 145 7.85 14.46 -14.12
CA GLU A 145 8.43 13.44 -14.99
C GLU A 145 9.47 12.60 -14.21
N ALA A 146 10.24 13.24 -13.32
CA ALA A 146 11.15 12.54 -12.42
C ALA A 146 10.39 11.66 -11.44
N LEU A 147 9.27 12.15 -10.88
CA LEU A 147 8.42 11.37 -9.99
C LEU A 147 7.87 10.14 -10.72
N SER A 148 7.35 10.29 -11.93
CA SER A 148 6.84 9.18 -12.74
C SER A 148 7.90 8.12 -12.99
N ARG A 149 9.12 8.54 -13.41
CA ARG A 149 10.24 7.60 -13.61
C ARG A 149 10.65 6.85 -12.35
N ILE A 150 10.64 7.54 -11.19
CA ILE A 150 10.96 6.92 -9.90
C ILE A 150 9.88 5.90 -9.54
N MET A 151 8.61 6.23 -9.72
CA MET A 151 7.51 5.29 -9.47
C MET A 151 7.60 4.05 -10.36
N ASP A 152 7.91 4.20 -11.65
CA ASP A 152 8.14 3.08 -12.57
C ASP A 152 9.33 2.21 -12.15
N GLN A 153 10.39 2.83 -11.64
CA GLN A 153 11.57 2.12 -11.13
C GLN A 153 11.23 1.30 -9.89
N ILE A 154 10.48 1.87 -8.96
CA ILE A 154 10.03 1.19 -7.75
C ILE A 154 9.09 0.03 -8.13
N ASP A 155 8.12 0.26 -9.00
CA ASP A 155 7.19 -0.78 -9.46
C ASP A 155 7.92 -1.97 -10.08
N ARG A 156 8.90 -1.74 -10.94
CA ARG A 156 9.71 -2.81 -11.52
C ARG A 156 10.54 -3.57 -10.47
N ALA A 157 11.14 -2.86 -9.53
CA ALA A 157 11.96 -3.47 -8.48
C ALA A 157 11.12 -4.34 -7.55
N GLU A 158 9.93 -3.86 -7.16
CA GLU A 158 9.03 -4.58 -6.26
C GLU A 158 8.32 -5.77 -6.94
N ARG A 159 8.07 -5.72 -8.26
CA ARG A 159 7.49 -6.85 -9.02
C ARG A 159 8.45 -8.04 -9.14
N ILE A 160 9.75 -7.82 -9.18
CA ILE A 160 10.74 -8.90 -9.30
C ILE A 160 10.78 -9.75 -8.03
N ASP A 161 10.53 -9.15 -6.87
CA ASP A 161 10.52 -9.87 -5.59
C ASP A 161 9.22 -10.66 -5.33
N VAL A 162 8.15 -10.35 -6.02
CA VAL A 162 6.90 -11.11 -6.00
C VAL A 162 6.95 -12.26 -7.02
N HIS A 163 7.94 -13.14 -6.93
CA HIS A 163 7.76 -14.49 -7.42
C HIS A 163 6.67 -15.12 -6.58
N VAL A 164 5.51 -15.24 -7.18
CA VAL A 164 4.34 -15.94 -6.69
C VAL A 164 4.75 -17.36 -6.28
N GLY A 165 5.24 -17.47 -5.06
CA GLY A 165 5.31 -18.73 -4.35
C GLY A 165 3.99 -18.89 -3.61
N GLU A 166 3.27 -19.89 -4.02
CA GLU A 166 2.05 -20.43 -3.41
C GLU A 166 0.73 -19.80 -3.85
N THR A 167 0.33 -20.11 -5.07
CA THR A 167 -1.03 -20.60 -5.24
C THR A 167 -1.16 -21.81 -4.31
N ARG A 168 -1.81 -21.67 -3.15
CA ARG A 168 -2.30 -22.84 -2.44
C ARG A 168 -3.29 -23.50 -3.40
N ASP A 169 -2.82 -24.49 -4.13
CA ASP A 169 -3.67 -25.43 -4.83
C ASP A 169 -4.53 -26.11 -3.75
N TYR A 170 -5.70 -25.56 -3.52
CA TYR A 170 -6.73 -26.26 -2.78
C TYR A 170 -7.13 -27.46 -3.64
N ARG A 171 -6.49 -28.60 -3.37
CA ARG A 171 -6.90 -29.85 -3.95
C ARG A 171 -8.31 -30.11 -3.43
N GLU A 172 -9.27 -29.79 -4.26
CA GLU A 172 -10.67 -29.98 -3.95
C GLU A 172 -10.94 -31.47 -3.73
N LEU A 173 -11.16 -31.83 -2.49
CA LEU A 173 -11.44 -33.23 -2.11
C LEU A 173 -12.93 -33.59 -2.24
N TYR A 174 -13.78 -32.60 -2.56
CA TYR A 174 -15.22 -32.82 -2.65
C TYR A 174 -15.63 -33.90 -3.66
N PRO A 175 -14.97 -34.11 -4.83
CA PRO A 175 -15.39 -35.15 -5.77
C PRO A 175 -15.30 -36.55 -5.16
N TRP A 176 -14.36 -36.78 -4.23
CA TRP A 176 -14.19 -38.06 -3.56
C TRP A 176 -15.36 -38.40 -2.62
N PHE A 177 -16.11 -37.41 -2.18
CA PHE A 177 -17.29 -37.60 -1.32
C PHE A 177 -18.59 -37.54 -2.12
N VAL A 178 -18.66 -36.70 -3.16
CA VAL A 178 -19.85 -36.55 -3.99
C VAL A 178 -20.09 -37.78 -4.86
N ILE A 179 -19.05 -38.34 -5.48
CA ILE A 179 -19.18 -39.50 -6.35
C ILE A 179 -19.76 -40.72 -5.62
N PRO A 180 -19.24 -41.14 -4.44
CA PRO A 180 -19.84 -42.25 -3.69
C PRO A 180 -21.26 -41.92 -3.20
N GLY A 181 -21.54 -40.68 -2.81
CA GLY A 181 -22.89 -40.26 -2.41
C GLY A 181 -23.93 -40.41 -3.53
N VAL A 182 -23.57 -39.95 -4.73
CA VAL A 182 -24.45 -40.12 -5.94
C VAL A 182 -24.63 -41.59 -6.29
N LEU A 183 -23.57 -42.41 -6.22
CA LEU A 183 -23.67 -43.85 -6.45
C LEU A 183 -24.59 -44.56 -5.47
N LEU A 184 -24.53 -44.21 -4.19
CA LEU A 184 -25.43 -44.77 -3.17
C LEU A 184 -26.89 -44.39 -3.43
N LEU A 185 -27.16 -43.13 -3.77
CA LEU A 185 -28.51 -42.69 -4.16
C LEU A 185 -29.04 -43.39 -5.40
N ALA A 186 -28.20 -43.59 -6.41
CA ALA A 186 -28.57 -44.34 -7.60
C ALA A 186 -28.88 -45.82 -7.28
N LEU A 187 -28.09 -46.44 -6.40
CA LEU A 187 -28.27 -47.80 -5.95
C LEU A 187 -29.58 -47.98 -5.14
N GLU A 188 -29.91 -47.01 -4.28
CA GLU A 188 -31.17 -46.97 -3.53
C GLU A 188 -32.39 -46.88 -4.49
N LEU A 189 -32.31 -46.02 -5.51
CA LEU A 189 -33.39 -45.90 -6.52
C LEU A 189 -33.59 -47.20 -7.32
N VAL A 190 -32.49 -47.85 -7.72
CA VAL A 190 -32.55 -49.13 -8.43
C VAL A 190 -33.10 -50.25 -7.52
N ALA A 191 -32.59 -50.35 -6.29
CA ALA A 191 -33.07 -51.35 -5.33
C ALA A 191 -34.58 -51.15 -4.99
N GLY A 192 -34.99 -49.88 -4.80
CA GLY A 192 -36.39 -49.52 -4.55
C GLY A 192 -37.33 -49.85 -5.73
N SER A 193 -36.81 -49.72 -6.96
CA SER A 193 -37.59 -49.98 -8.15
C SER A 193 -37.70 -51.47 -8.54
N THR A 194 -36.69 -52.28 -8.11
CA THR A 194 -36.60 -53.69 -8.55
C THR A 194 -36.93 -54.68 -7.44
N TRP A 195 -36.54 -54.51 -6.20
CA TRP A 195 -36.65 -55.52 -5.18
C TRP A 195 -37.67 -55.20 -4.08
N LEU A 196 -37.90 -53.94 -3.74
CA LEU A 196 -38.88 -53.58 -2.71
C LEU A 196 -40.33 -53.44 -3.24
N ARG A 197 -40.56 -53.61 -4.56
CA ARG A 197 -41.89 -53.58 -5.17
C ARG A 197 -42.65 -54.90 -5.05
N SER A 198 -42.06 -55.95 -4.45
CA SER A 198 -42.61 -57.29 -4.36
C SER A 198 -43.01 -57.71 -2.93
N LEU A 199 -43.24 -56.77 -2.03
CA LEU A 199 -43.86 -57.08 -0.73
C LEU A 199 -45.30 -56.56 -0.76
N PRO A 200 -46.30 -57.46 -0.52
CA PRO A 200 -47.71 -57.13 -0.52
C PRO A 200 -48.11 -56.26 0.68
#